data_65b2d30faf3bebac6dbd9396302300ca
#
_entry.id   65b2d30faf3bebac6dbd9396302300ca
#
_cell.length_a   1.000
_cell.length_b   1.000
_cell.length_c   1.000
_cell.angle_alpha   90.00
_cell.angle_beta   90.00
_cell.angle_gamma   90.00
#
_symmetry.space_group_name_H-M   'P 1'
#
loop_
_entity.id
_entity.type
_entity.pdbx_description
1 polymer ?
#
loop_
_entity_poly.entity_id
_entity_poly.type
_entity_poly.pdbx_seq_one_letter_code
_entity_poly.pdbx_strand_id
1 'polypeptide(L)'
;MLGTLALGILAGPALAQSMPSGAEGETAQSAPASPLPPAIASLRAQDARVLDLGYRLTTGNARFCHHDRTASAGLLLHDMAAYGDGATLRDLLGLEGDVGVQALVPGGPAERAGLRVDDTVLAIGDMNIADIAMEDDKRWQRIETIREAAEDLLQDTGTLPLTVARPDGPLRIVIAGTPACRSRFEIGEGGRAVADGHRVVIGPEFAAIDYSDPLLAAVLAHEFAHNLLHHRAWFDANGGRKRKAVRLTEREADRLMPWLLANAGFEPQAAAQFFEKWGPRHGGWIFRARSHDGWDERVDFIEEEIARMNALGSADWSQHFQHEELPGDVSVPGR
;
A
#
# COMPACT_ATOMS: atom_id res chain seq x y z
N MET A 1 -37.18 68.92 19.68
CA MET A 1 -36.68 69.60 20.87
C MET A 1 -35.32 69.06 21.13
N LEU A 2 -34.33 69.84 20.70
CA LEU A 2 -33.43 70.68 21.45
C LEU A 2 -32.74 69.90 22.60
N GLY A 3 -31.50 69.84 22.79
CA GLY A 3 -30.47 70.83 22.52
C GLY A 3 -29.06 70.33 22.72
N THR A 4 -28.27 71.02 22.06
CA THR A 4 -26.85 71.21 21.95
C THR A 4 -26.12 71.59 23.25
N LEU A 5 -24.81 71.32 23.38
CA LEU A 5 -23.65 72.16 23.72
C LEU A 5 -22.54 71.29 24.27
N ALA A 6 -21.39 71.15 23.64
CA ALA A 6 -20.26 72.01 23.31
C ALA A 6 -19.31 72.33 24.48
N LEU A 7 -18.02 72.09 24.18
CA LEU A 7 -16.78 72.77 24.56
C LEU A 7 -16.01 72.34 25.82
N GLY A 8 -14.72 72.15 25.62
CA GLY A 8 -13.69 72.28 26.63
C GLY A 8 -12.36 71.59 26.26
N ILE A 9 -11.53 72.26 25.48
CA ILE A 9 -10.14 71.93 25.19
C ILE A 9 -9.26 72.36 26.37
N LEU A 10 -8.31 71.51 26.81
CA LEU A 10 -7.04 71.98 27.37
C LEU A 10 -5.94 70.91 27.15
N ALA A 11 -4.92 71.30 26.41
CA ALA A 11 -3.69 70.59 26.15
C ALA A 11 -2.68 70.77 27.29
N GLY A 12 -1.92 69.74 27.61
CA GLY A 12 -0.74 69.81 28.46
C GLY A 12 0.31 68.77 27.98
N PRO A 13 1.62 69.02 28.12
CA PRO A 13 2.65 68.45 27.26
C PRO A 13 3.09 67.05 27.65
N ALA A 14 3.47 66.30 26.62
CA ALA A 14 4.02 64.97 26.65
C ALA A 14 5.45 64.92 27.23
N LEU A 15 5.66 64.01 28.15
CA LEU A 15 6.99 63.49 28.51
C LEU A 15 7.16 62.11 27.84
N ALA A 16 8.04 62.05 26.87
CA ALA A 16 8.46 60.81 26.24
C ALA A 16 9.34 60.02 27.24
N GLN A 17 8.89 58.82 27.64
CA GLN A 17 9.70 57.82 28.26
C GLN A 17 9.94 56.71 27.25
N SER A 18 11.22 56.52 26.90
CA SER A 18 11.72 55.42 26.09
C SER A 18 11.48 54.07 26.79
N MET A 19 10.70 53.21 26.16
CA MET A 19 10.62 51.81 26.50
C MET A 19 11.84 51.04 25.95
N PRO A 20 12.38 50.04 26.70
CA PRO A 20 13.42 49.19 26.16
C PRO A 20 12.81 48.23 25.13
N SER A 21 13.53 48.10 24.01
CA SER A 21 13.30 47.13 22.95
C SER A 21 13.19 45.72 23.54
N GLY A 22 11.99 45.14 23.51
CA GLY A 22 11.76 43.73 23.77
C GLY A 22 12.42 42.92 22.64
N ALA A 23 13.25 41.96 23.03
CA ALA A 23 13.82 40.98 22.12
C ALA A 23 12.67 40.29 21.35
N GLU A 24 12.63 40.53 20.06
CA GLU A 24 11.83 39.68 19.15
C GLU A 24 12.39 38.27 19.26
N GLY A 25 11.57 37.37 19.81
CA GLY A 25 11.83 35.94 19.75
C GLY A 25 11.85 35.55 18.29
N GLU A 26 13.06 35.32 17.79
CA GLU A 26 13.34 34.71 16.51
C GLU A 26 12.72 33.30 16.57
N THR A 27 11.51 33.16 16.04
CA THR A 27 10.96 31.85 15.74
C THR A 27 11.94 31.20 14.78
N ALA A 28 12.69 30.23 15.28
CA ALA A 28 13.56 29.40 14.47
C ALA A 28 12.67 28.77 13.38
N GLN A 29 12.64 29.39 12.22
CA GLN A 29 12.14 28.81 10.99
C GLN A 29 13.04 27.63 10.70
N SER A 30 12.51 26.42 10.88
CA SER A 30 13.18 25.19 10.45
C SER A 30 13.62 25.42 9.01
N ALA A 31 14.93 25.29 8.73
CA ALA A 31 15.43 25.34 7.36
C ALA A 31 14.62 24.32 6.53
N PRO A 32 14.23 24.66 5.28
CA PRO A 32 13.55 23.71 4.43
C PRO A 32 14.40 22.45 4.32
N ALA A 33 13.80 21.29 4.61
CA ALA A 33 14.49 20.01 4.51
C ALA A 33 15.17 19.91 3.13
N SER A 34 16.43 19.50 3.10
CA SER A 34 17.16 19.30 1.85
C SER A 34 16.37 18.30 0.98
N PRO A 35 16.28 18.51 -0.34
CA PRO A 35 15.57 17.58 -1.20
C PRO A 35 16.19 16.19 -1.11
N LEU A 36 15.36 15.16 -1.05
CA LEU A 36 15.82 13.77 -1.01
C LEU A 36 16.70 13.43 -2.22
N PRO A 37 17.74 12.63 -2.07
CA PRO A 37 18.50 12.10 -3.19
C PRO A 37 17.55 11.45 -4.22
N PRO A 38 17.77 11.66 -5.55
CA PRO A 38 16.84 11.21 -6.59
C PRO A 38 16.47 9.72 -6.51
N ALA A 39 17.41 8.86 -6.16
CA ALA A 39 17.18 7.43 -6.02
C ALA A 39 16.19 7.12 -4.88
N ILE A 40 16.34 7.78 -3.73
CA ILE A 40 15.44 7.61 -2.57
C ILE A 40 14.05 8.17 -2.88
N ALA A 41 14.00 9.35 -3.52
CA ALA A 41 12.73 9.95 -3.95
C ALA A 41 11.99 9.06 -4.95
N SER A 42 12.69 8.46 -5.91
CA SER A 42 12.12 7.52 -6.88
C SER A 42 11.57 6.26 -6.23
N LEU A 43 12.34 5.63 -5.33
CA LEU A 43 11.88 4.44 -4.59
C LEU A 43 10.64 4.76 -3.77
N ARG A 44 10.65 5.86 -3.03
CA ARG A 44 9.49 6.29 -2.22
C ARG A 44 8.25 6.55 -3.09
N ALA A 45 8.42 7.15 -4.27
CA ALA A 45 7.31 7.35 -5.20
C ALA A 45 6.73 6.04 -5.73
N GLN A 46 7.58 5.05 -6.00
CA GLN A 46 7.15 3.71 -6.40
C GLN A 46 6.42 3.00 -5.25
N ASP A 47 6.95 3.05 -4.03
CA ASP A 47 6.30 2.50 -2.84
C ASP A 47 4.90 3.11 -2.63
N ALA A 48 4.79 4.44 -2.66
CA ALA A 48 3.53 5.14 -2.51
C ALA A 48 2.51 4.75 -3.60
N ARG A 49 2.98 4.60 -4.84
CA ARG A 49 2.15 4.19 -5.97
C ARG A 49 1.64 2.76 -5.84
N VAL A 50 2.52 1.80 -5.48
CA VAL A 50 2.14 0.40 -5.29
C VAL A 50 1.20 0.26 -4.10
N LEU A 51 1.44 1.00 -3.01
CA LEU A 51 0.55 1.08 -1.86
C LEU A 51 -0.85 1.58 -2.25
N ASP A 52 -0.97 2.67 -3.02
CA ASP A 52 -2.26 3.23 -3.44
C ASP A 52 -3.04 2.26 -4.32
N LEU A 53 -2.40 1.69 -5.34
CA LEU A 53 -3.03 0.71 -6.23
C LEU A 53 -3.48 -0.54 -5.47
N GLY A 54 -2.63 -1.06 -4.57
CA GLY A 54 -2.95 -2.20 -3.71
C GLY A 54 -4.10 -1.91 -2.74
N TYR A 55 -4.11 -0.72 -2.14
CA TYR A 55 -5.21 -0.27 -1.29
C TYR A 55 -6.55 -0.24 -2.05
N ARG A 56 -6.57 0.30 -3.25
CA ARG A 56 -7.78 0.32 -4.10
C ARG A 56 -8.24 -1.10 -4.46
N LEU A 57 -7.31 -1.99 -4.82
CA LEU A 57 -7.61 -3.39 -5.12
C LEU A 57 -8.21 -4.12 -3.90
N THR A 58 -7.59 -4.00 -2.73
CA THR A 58 -8.05 -4.70 -1.53
C THR A 58 -9.35 -4.15 -0.98
N THR A 59 -9.51 -2.82 -0.92
CA THR A 59 -10.72 -2.20 -0.35
C THR A 59 -11.92 -2.29 -1.30
N GLY A 60 -11.71 -2.14 -2.61
CA GLY A 60 -12.76 -2.29 -3.61
C GLY A 60 -13.37 -3.69 -3.65
N ASN A 61 -12.58 -4.70 -3.33
CA ASN A 61 -13.00 -6.10 -3.31
C ASN A 61 -13.43 -6.62 -1.92
N ALA A 62 -13.34 -5.81 -0.87
CA ALA A 62 -13.52 -6.23 0.53
C ALA A 62 -14.84 -6.97 0.82
N ARG A 63 -15.93 -6.58 0.14
CA ARG A 63 -17.26 -7.20 0.31
C ARG A 63 -17.32 -8.64 -0.20
N PHE A 64 -16.39 -9.05 -1.05
CA PHE A 64 -16.35 -10.36 -1.68
C PHE A 64 -15.32 -11.30 -1.04
N CYS A 65 -14.43 -10.81 -0.19
CA CYS A 65 -13.42 -11.60 0.51
C CYS A 65 -13.97 -12.18 1.80
N HIS A 66 -14.81 -13.21 1.71
CA HIS A 66 -15.54 -13.74 2.86
C HIS A 66 -14.64 -14.38 3.93
N HIS A 67 -13.53 -15.02 3.51
CA HIS A 67 -12.61 -15.76 4.40
C HIS A 67 -11.37 -14.96 4.79
N ASP A 68 -10.96 -13.99 3.95
CA ASP A 68 -9.75 -13.18 4.13
C ASP A 68 -10.06 -11.70 4.35
N ARG A 69 -11.07 -11.44 5.16
CA ARG A 69 -11.50 -10.08 5.48
C ARG A 69 -10.63 -9.49 6.56
N THR A 70 -10.15 -8.28 6.33
CA THR A 70 -9.39 -7.46 7.28
C THR A 70 -9.77 -5.99 7.12
N ALA A 71 -8.98 -5.09 7.69
CA ALA A 71 -9.05 -3.67 7.42
C ALA A 71 -7.68 -3.15 6.99
N SER A 72 -7.66 -2.12 6.14
CA SER A 72 -6.44 -1.45 5.70
C SER A 72 -6.34 -0.05 6.29
N ALA A 73 -5.20 0.28 6.86
CA ALA A 73 -4.87 1.62 7.33
C ALA A 73 -4.46 2.56 6.19
N GLY A 74 -4.11 2.05 5.01
CA GLY A 74 -3.53 2.84 3.93
C GLY A 74 -2.16 3.41 4.29
N LEU A 75 -1.29 2.58 4.86
CA LEU A 75 -0.02 2.94 5.49
C LEU A 75 1.07 1.95 5.08
N LEU A 76 2.26 2.47 4.78
CA LEU A 76 3.48 1.68 4.64
C LEU A 76 4.52 2.18 5.66
N LEU A 77 5.06 1.25 6.44
CA LEU A 77 6.15 1.51 7.40
C LEU A 77 7.48 1.01 6.84
N HIS A 78 8.57 1.68 7.23
CA HIS A 78 9.93 1.23 6.98
C HIS A 78 10.77 1.24 8.26
N ASP A 79 11.86 0.49 8.26
CA ASP A 79 12.81 0.41 9.35
C ASP A 79 14.20 0.80 8.85
N MET A 80 14.71 1.94 9.30
CA MET A 80 16.01 2.45 8.89
C MET A 80 17.14 1.50 9.25
N ALA A 81 17.03 0.78 10.36
CA ALA A 81 18.03 -0.18 10.77
C ALA A 81 18.17 -1.40 9.83
N ALA A 82 17.19 -1.66 8.98
CA ALA A 82 17.28 -2.70 7.94
C ALA A 82 18.18 -2.30 6.76
N TYR A 83 18.45 -1.00 6.57
CA TYR A 83 19.30 -0.50 5.49
C TYR A 83 20.78 -0.49 5.88
N GLY A 84 21.68 -0.57 4.87
CA GLY A 84 23.13 -0.60 5.09
C GLY A 84 23.69 0.67 5.77
N ASP A 85 23.09 1.83 5.50
CA ASP A 85 23.44 3.12 6.12
C ASP A 85 22.18 3.77 6.76
N GLY A 86 21.59 3.01 7.69
CA GLY A 86 20.35 3.43 8.34
C GLY A 86 20.46 4.72 9.14
N ALA A 87 21.63 5.01 9.74
CA ALA A 87 21.85 6.23 10.49
C ALA A 87 21.77 7.48 9.58
N THR A 88 22.47 7.47 8.45
CA THR A 88 22.41 8.58 7.48
C THR A 88 21.01 8.75 6.91
N LEU A 89 20.29 7.66 6.63
CA LEU A 89 18.91 7.73 6.14
C LEU A 89 17.96 8.31 7.19
N ARG A 90 18.09 7.91 8.44
CA ARG A 90 17.31 8.43 9.56
C ARG A 90 17.49 9.94 9.70
N ASP A 91 18.74 10.41 9.70
CA ASP A 91 19.06 11.84 9.80
C ASP A 91 18.52 12.62 8.58
N LEU A 92 18.65 12.06 7.38
CA LEU A 92 18.13 12.66 6.13
C LEU A 92 16.61 12.83 6.15
N LEU A 93 15.89 11.85 6.73
CA LEU A 93 14.43 11.87 6.82
C LEU A 93 13.93 12.61 8.08
N GLY A 94 14.82 13.03 8.96
CA GLY A 94 14.48 13.70 10.22
C GLY A 94 13.76 12.79 11.22
N LEU A 95 14.03 11.48 11.18
CA LEU A 95 13.41 10.53 12.09
C LEU A 95 14.13 10.52 13.44
N GLU A 96 13.36 10.50 14.53
CA GLU A 96 13.86 10.40 15.89
C GLU A 96 14.18 8.96 16.32
N GLY A 97 13.75 7.96 15.52
CA GLY A 97 13.97 6.54 15.73
C GLY A 97 14.09 5.79 14.40
N ASP A 98 14.22 4.47 14.45
CA ASP A 98 14.48 3.68 13.25
C ASP A 98 13.23 3.43 12.42
N VAL A 99 12.04 3.33 13.03
CA VAL A 99 10.81 3.01 12.33
C VAL A 99 10.05 4.29 12.00
N GLY A 100 9.74 4.45 10.73
CA GLY A 100 9.05 5.63 10.22
C GLY A 100 7.93 5.30 9.25
N VAL A 101 7.13 6.32 8.95
CA VAL A 101 6.09 6.26 7.92
C VAL A 101 6.70 6.50 6.56
N GLN A 102 6.76 5.48 5.72
CA GLN A 102 7.32 5.51 4.36
C GLN A 102 6.36 6.16 3.37
N ALA A 103 5.10 5.73 3.40
CA ALA A 103 4.07 6.23 2.50
C ALA A 103 2.68 6.13 3.13
N LEU A 104 1.77 6.98 2.65
CA LEU A 104 0.35 7.00 2.99
C LEU A 104 -0.47 7.01 1.71
N VAL A 105 -1.62 6.33 1.73
CA VAL A 105 -2.61 6.45 0.68
C VAL A 105 -3.24 7.85 0.75
N PRO A 106 -3.24 8.65 -0.33
CA PRO A 106 -3.86 9.96 -0.33
C PRO A 106 -5.36 9.89 0.02
N GLY A 107 -5.80 10.68 1.00
CA GLY A 107 -7.15 10.61 1.54
C GLY A 107 -7.48 9.28 2.25
N GLY A 108 -6.49 8.44 2.51
CA GLY A 108 -6.64 7.16 3.21
C GLY A 108 -6.87 7.31 4.72
N PRO A 109 -7.17 6.19 5.42
CA PRO A 109 -7.49 6.23 6.85
C PRO A 109 -6.37 6.84 7.71
N ALA A 110 -5.12 6.46 7.46
CA ALA A 110 -3.98 6.95 8.24
C ALA A 110 -3.75 8.46 8.04
N GLU A 111 -3.83 8.96 6.80
CA GLU A 111 -3.72 10.39 6.53
C GLU A 111 -4.86 11.18 7.17
N ARG A 112 -6.12 10.70 7.05
CA ARG A 112 -7.28 11.34 7.71
C ARG A 112 -7.18 11.34 9.23
N ALA A 113 -6.52 10.37 9.83
CA ALA A 113 -6.25 10.32 11.27
C ALA A 113 -5.14 11.30 11.72
N GLY A 114 -4.47 11.98 10.78
CA GLY A 114 -3.42 12.97 11.04
C GLY A 114 -2.01 12.41 11.09
N LEU A 115 -1.80 11.16 10.63
CA LEU A 115 -0.48 10.61 10.41
C LEU A 115 0.17 11.30 9.20
N ARG A 116 1.48 11.44 9.21
CA ARG A 116 2.26 12.11 8.16
C ARG A 116 3.41 11.21 7.71
N VAL A 117 3.80 11.35 6.47
CA VAL A 117 5.06 10.75 5.98
C VAL A 117 6.22 11.31 6.82
N ASP A 118 7.20 10.47 7.10
CA ASP A 118 8.34 10.73 8.00
C ASP A 118 7.97 10.88 9.49
N ASP A 119 6.73 10.58 9.91
CA ASP A 119 6.46 10.40 11.34
C ASP A 119 7.27 9.21 11.88
N THR A 120 8.00 9.42 12.97
CA THR A 120 8.66 8.34 13.69
C THR A 120 7.64 7.56 14.51
N VAL A 121 7.55 6.25 14.31
CA VAL A 121 6.66 5.36 15.06
C VAL A 121 7.37 4.85 16.30
N LEU A 122 6.81 5.13 17.48
CA LEU A 122 7.34 4.72 18.77
C LEU A 122 6.69 3.45 19.31
N ALA A 123 5.37 3.27 19.02
CA ALA A 123 4.64 2.09 19.45
C ALA A 123 3.48 1.77 18.51
N ILE A 124 3.09 0.49 18.46
CA ILE A 124 1.90 -0.04 17.79
C ILE A 124 1.07 -0.78 18.84
N GLY A 125 -0.15 -0.31 19.09
CA GLY A 125 -0.93 -0.78 20.23
C GLY A 125 -0.16 -0.58 21.54
N ASP A 126 0.07 -1.70 22.23
CA ASP A 126 0.86 -1.74 23.49
C ASP A 126 2.32 -2.17 23.25
N MET A 127 2.71 -2.46 22.02
CA MET A 127 4.06 -2.90 21.66
C MET A 127 4.95 -1.70 21.36
N ASN A 128 5.97 -1.46 22.20
CA ASN A 128 6.99 -0.46 21.92
C ASN A 128 7.96 -0.96 20.86
N ILE A 129 8.27 -0.13 19.87
CA ILE A 129 9.24 -0.45 18.82
C ILE A 129 10.65 -0.72 19.39
N ALA A 130 11.04 0.02 20.42
CA ALA A 130 12.35 -0.12 21.06
C ALA A 130 12.56 -1.47 21.77
N ASP A 131 11.48 -2.16 22.15
CA ASP A 131 11.54 -3.45 22.83
C ASP A 131 11.65 -4.63 21.85
N ILE A 132 11.52 -4.39 20.53
CA ILE A 132 11.61 -5.43 19.52
C ILE A 132 13.07 -5.67 19.18
N ALA A 133 13.56 -6.89 19.49
CA ALA A 133 14.91 -7.28 19.16
C ALA A 133 15.19 -7.26 17.65
N MET A 134 16.39 -6.83 17.29
CA MET A 134 16.89 -6.90 15.92
C MET A 134 18.03 -7.89 15.87
N GLU A 135 17.92 -8.89 14.99
CA GLU A 135 19.00 -9.85 14.71
C GLU A 135 19.91 -9.28 13.61
N ASP A 136 21.22 -9.23 13.84
CA ASP A 136 22.19 -8.60 12.93
C ASP A 136 22.18 -9.18 11.51
N ASP A 137 21.94 -10.47 11.37
CA ASP A 137 21.90 -11.20 10.10
C ASP A 137 20.51 -11.23 9.44
N LYS A 138 19.46 -10.76 10.15
CA LYS A 138 18.07 -10.78 9.70
C LYS A 138 17.31 -9.50 10.04
N ARG A 139 17.91 -8.36 9.78
CA ARG A 139 17.36 -7.03 10.13
C ARG A 139 15.97 -6.78 9.56
N TRP A 140 15.63 -7.38 8.41
CA TRP A 140 14.32 -7.30 7.81
C TRP A 140 13.20 -7.95 8.66
N GLN A 141 13.54 -8.88 9.57
CA GLN A 141 12.52 -9.54 10.40
C GLN A 141 11.83 -8.59 11.36
N ARG A 142 12.53 -7.57 11.85
CA ARG A 142 11.94 -6.60 12.79
C ARG A 142 10.78 -5.84 12.12
N ILE A 143 10.95 -5.35 10.90
CA ILE A 143 9.86 -4.65 10.19
C ILE A 143 8.71 -5.60 9.85
N GLU A 144 8.98 -6.87 9.56
CA GLU A 144 7.92 -7.86 9.34
C GLU A 144 7.11 -8.09 10.63
N THR A 145 7.77 -8.28 11.78
CA THR A 145 7.08 -8.39 13.08
C THR A 145 6.19 -7.18 13.37
N ILE A 146 6.68 -5.98 13.06
CA ILE A 146 5.94 -4.72 13.24
C ILE A 146 4.71 -4.67 12.34
N ARG A 147 4.87 -5.07 11.07
CA ARG A 147 3.78 -5.08 10.08
C ARG A 147 2.73 -6.14 10.42
N GLU A 148 3.15 -7.33 10.82
CA GLU A 148 2.26 -8.41 11.27
C GLU A 148 1.43 -7.97 12.48
N ALA A 149 2.05 -7.38 13.49
CA ALA A 149 1.32 -6.84 14.64
C ALA A 149 0.29 -5.76 14.27
N ALA A 150 0.62 -4.91 13.30
CA ALA A 150 -0.32 -3.91 12.79
C ALA A 150 -1.50 -4.55 12.03
N GLU A 151 -1.23 -5.59 11.24
CA GLU A 151 -2.25 -6.35 10.52
C GLU A 151 -3.18 -7.12 11.47
N ASP A 152 -2.63 -7.75 12.50
CA ASP A 152 -3.41 -8.47 13.51
C ASP A 152 -4.38 -7.52 14.25
N LEU A 153 -3.89 -6.35 14.67
CA LEU A 153 -4.75 -5.33 15.28
C LEU A 153 -5.88 -4.87 14.34
N LEU A 154 -5.57 -4.64 13.07
CA LEU A 154 -6.56 -4.25 12.06
C LEU A 154 -7.55 -5.37 11.77
N GLN A 155 -7.11 -6.62 11.75
CA GLN A 155 -7.97 -7.78 11.56
C GLN A 155 -8.91 -7.99 12.75
N ASP A 156 -8.38 -7.90 13.97
CA ASP A 156 -9.11 -8.22 15.20
C ASP A 156 -10.07 -7.11 15.62
N THR A 157 -9.64 -5.83 15.46
CA THR A 157 -10.38 -4.69 16.02
C THR A 157 -10.85 -3.69 14.97
N GLY A 158 -10.38 -3.80 13.72
CA GLY A 158 -10.62 -2.81 12.68
C GLY A 158 -9.89 -1.48 12.91
N THR A 159 -9.02 -1.40 13.93
CA THR A 159 -8.32 -0.16 14.30
C THR A 159 -6.83 -0.39 14.50
N LEU A 160 -6.03 0.64 14.22
CA LEU A 160 -4.58 0.62 14.43
C LEU A 160 -4.18 1.81 15.31
N PRO A 161 -3.98 1.60 16.61
CA PRO A 161 -3.40 2.60 17.50
C PRO A 161 -1.90 2.72 17.27
N LEU A 162 -1.41 3.92 16.96
CA LEU A 162 0.01 4.24 16.84
C LEU A 162 0.39 5.32 17.85
N THR A 163 1.60 5.25 18.39
CA THR A 163 2.23 6.37 19.07
C THR A 163 3.39 6.85 18.21
N VAL A 164 3.37 8.14 17.85
CA VAL A 164 4.40 8.77 17.01
C VAL A 164 5.12 9.87 17.76
N ALA A 165 6.39 10.11 17.42
CA ALA A 165 7.13 11.26 17.91
C ALA A 165 6.61 12.55 17.27
N ARG A 166 6.52 13.60 18.07
CA ARG A 166 6.14 14.97 17.64
C ARG A 166 6.95 15.99 18.46
N PRO A 167 7.18 17.21 17.95
CA PRO A 167 7.94 18.24 18.66
C PRO A 167 7.41 18.55 20.08
N ASP A 168 6.08 18.42 20.28
CA ASP A 168 5.42 18.66 21.55
C ASP A 168 5.34 17.40 22.45
N GLY A 169 6.00 16.32 22.05
CA GLY A 169 6.01 15.02 22.72
C GLY A 169 5.24 13.94 21.98
N PRO A 170 5.24 12.70 22.49
CA PRO A 170 4.58 11.57 21.87
C PRO A 170 3.08 11.82 21.67
N LEU A 171 2.59 11.57 20.46
CA LEU A 171 1.18 11.69 20.09
C LEU A 171 0.59 10.30 19.80
N ARG A 172 -0.51 9.95 20.47
CA ARG A 172 -1.29 8.76 20.14
C ARG A 172 -2.31 9.07 19.05
N ILE A 173 -2.25 8.30 17.97
CA ILE A 173 -3.18 8.37 16.82
C ILE A 173 -3.88 7.02 16.71
N VAL A 174 -5.22 7.02 16.60
CA VAL A 174 -6.00 5.80 16.36
C VAL A 174 -6.56 5.86 14.95
N ILE A 175 -6.14 4.92 14.12
CA ILE A 175 -6.55 4.83 12.72
C ILE A 175 -7.70 3.83 12.62
N ALA A 176 -8.89 4.27 12.23
CA ALA A 176 -9.98 3.37 11.86
C ALA A 176 -9.75 2.88 10.43
N GLY A 177 -9.43 1.59 10.29
CA GLY A 177 -9.13 0.97 8.99
C GLY A 177 -10.36 0.90 8.08
N THR A 178 -10.14 0.90 6.79
CA THR A 178 -11.17 0.62 5.78
C THR A 178 -11.25 -0.88 5.56
N PRO A 179 -12.46 -1.50 5.51
CA PRO A 179 -12.60 -2.92 5.18
C PRO A 179 -11.85 -3.28 3.90
N ALA A 180 -11.09 -4.37 3.94
CA ALA A 180 -10.22 -4.80 2.86
C ALA A 180 -10.13 -6.34 2.78
N CYS A 181 -9.71 -6.86 1.62
CA CYS A 181 -9.20 -8.22 1.52
C CYS A 181 -7.78 -8.27 2.10
N ARG A 182 -7.42 -9.38 2.72
CA ARG A 182 -6.10 -9.56 3.31
C ARG A 182 -5.04 -9.76 2.22
N SER A 183 -4.30 -8.74 1.91
CA SER A 183 -3.07 -8.81 1.11
C SER A 183 -2.30 -7.49 1.25
N ARG A 184 -0.98 -7.56 1.42
CA ARG A 184 -0.08 -6.40 1.36
C ARG A 184 0.45 -6.24 -0.05
N PHE A 185 0.81 -5.01 -0.41
CA PHE A 185 1.44 -4.66 -1.68
C PHE A 185 2.68 -3.85 -1.40
N GLU A 186 3.83 -4.30 -1.90
CA GLU A 186 5.12 -3.70 -1.57
C GLU A 186 6.13 -3.83 -2.72
N ILE A 187 7.08 -2.91 -2.75
CA ILE A 187 8.26 -3.03 -3.60
C ILE A 187 9.26 -3.97 -2.91
N GLY A 188 9.74 -4.95 -3.65
CA GLY A 188 10.79 -5.88 -3.20
C GLY A 188 12.07 -5.69 -3.99
N GLU A 189 12.76 -6.79 -4.29
CA GLU A 189 13.99 -6.80 -5.07
C GLU A 189 13.81 -7.48 -6.43
N GLY A 190 14.68 -7.11 -7.39
CA GLY A 190 14.78 -7.76 -8.70
C GLY A 190 13.70 -7.37 -9.69
N GLY A 191 13.45 -8.25 -10.68
CA GLY A 191 12.63 -7.95 -11.85
C GLY A 191 11.39 -8.84 -11.98
N ARG A 192 10.73 -9.20 -10.87
CA ARG A 192 9.52 -10.05 -10.86
C ARG A 192 8.39 -9.42 -10.09
N ALA A 193 7.16 -9.82 -10.43
CA ALA A 193 6.01 -9.71 -9.56
C ALA A 193 5.67 -11.10 -9.03
N VAL A 194 5.34 -11.24 -7.75
CA VAL A 194 5.03 -12.53 -7.12
C VAL A 194 4.01 -12.38 -6.00
N ALA A 195 3.16 -13.40 -5.85
CA ALA A 195 2.26 -13.59 -4.71
C ALA A 195 2.79 -14.72 -3.82
N ASP A 196 2.84 -14.50 -2.50
CA ASP A 196 3.30 -15.50 -1.54
C ASP A 196 2.17 -16.08 -0.66
N GLY A 197 0.93 -15.70 -0.94
CA GLY A 197 -0.27 -16.07 -0.18
C GLY A 197 -0.78 -14.95 0.73
N HIS A 198 0.06 -14.00 1.11
CA HIS A 198 -0.27 -12.87 1.98
C HIS A 198 0.18 -11.52 1.42
N ARG A 199 1.19 -11.52 0.55
CA ARG A 199 1.76 -10.34 -0.05
C ARG A 199 1.79 -10.44 -1.57
N VAL A 200 1.72 -9.29 -2.20
CA VAL A 200 2.09 -9.07 -3.59
C VAL A 200 3.35 -8.22 -3.57
N VAL A 201 4.44 -8.78 -4.04
CA VAL A 201 5.75 -8.11 -4.09
C VAL A 201 6.12 -7.88 -5.54
N ILE A 202 6.42 -6.64 -5.92
CA ILE A 202 6.86 -6.28 -7.26
C ILE A 202 8.27 -5.68 -7.20
N GLY A 203 9.17 -6.21 -8.02
CA GLY A 203 10.55 -5.71 -8.08
C GLY A 203 10.66 -4.43 -8.90
N PRO A 204 11.56 -3.49 -8.54
CA PRO A 204 11.74 -2.22 -9.24
C PRO A 204 12.29 -2.40 -10.67
N GLU A 205 12.89 -3.54 -11.00
CA GLU A 205 13.37 -3.89 -12.33
C GLU A 205 12.30 -4.56 -13.21
N PHE A 206 11.10 -4.80 -12.67
CA PHE A 206 10.02 -5.38 -13.46
C PHE A 206 9.50 -4.36 -14.48
N ALA A 207 9.52 -4.73 -15.77
CA ALA A 207 9.26 -3.78 -16.86
C ALA A 207 7.91 -3.04 -16.77
N ALA A 208 6.90 -3.63 -16.09
CA ALA A 208 5.60 -3.00 -15.94
C ALA A 208 5.55 -1.96 -14.80
N ILE A 209 6.60 -1.80 -14.01
CA ILE A 209 6.64 -0.77 -12.96
C ILE A 209 6.51 0.65 -13.56
N ASP A 210 6.99 0.84 -14.78
CA ASP A 210 6.94 2.11 -15.51
C ASP A 210 5.67 2.26 -16.39
N TYR A 211 4.76 1.27 -16.38
CA TYR A 211 3.51 1.39 -17.12
C TYR A 211 2.53 2.35 -16.43
N SER A 212 1.48 2.77 -17.12
CA SER A 212 0.41 3.57 -16.53
C SER A 212 -0.26 2.84 -15.36
N ASP A 213 -0.89 3.58 -14.44
CA ASP A 213 -1.57 3.00 -13.26
C ASP A 213 -2.56 1.89 -13.58
N PRO A 214 -3.43 1.98 -14.62
CA PRO A 214 -4.31 0.88 -14.94
C PRO A 214 -3.58 -0.41 -15.32
N LEU A 215 -2.47 -0.30 -16.07
CA LEU A 215 -1.69 -1.47 -16.50
C LEU A 215 -0.85 -2.06 -15.35
N LEU A 216 -0.32 -1.22 -14.46
CA LEU A 216 0.34 -1.69 -13.26
C LEU A 216 -0.67 -2.33 -12.30
N ALA A 217 -1.86 -1.73 -12.13
CA ALA A 217 -2.94 -2.33 -11.35
C ALA A 217 -3.37 -3.70 -11.90
N ALA A 218 -3.32 -3.91 -13.23
CA ALA A 218 -3.61 -5.21 -13.83
C ALA A 218 -2.59 -6.28 -13.38
N VAL A 219 -1.29 -5.97 -13.36
CA VAL A 219 -0.26 -6.88 -12.83
C VAL A 219 -0.51 -7.18 -11.35
N LEU A 220 -0.75 -6.13 -10.56
CA LEU A 220 -1.02 -6.28 -9.13
C LEU A 220 -2.30 -7.09 -8.88
N ALA A 221 -3.33 -6.94 -9.73
CA ALA A 221 -4.56 -7.72 -9.66
C ALA A 221 -4.35 -9.20 -10.00
N HIS A 222 -3.45 -9.52 -10.96
CA HIS A 222 -3.05 -10.90 -11.26
C HIS A 222 -2.42 -11.58 -10.04
N GLU A 223 -1.42 -10.95 -9.45
CA GLU A 223 -0.77 -11.49 -8.25
C GLU A 223 -1.74 -11.55 -7.05
N PHE A 224 -2.59 -10.54 -6.90
CA PHE A 224 -3.63 -10.53 -5.88
C PHE A 224 -4.63 -11.69 -6.04
N ALA A 225 -4.99 -12.02 -7.28
CA ALA A 225 -5.84 -13.18 -7.55
C ALA A 225 -5.21 -14.49 -7.04
N HIS A 226 -3.90 -14.65 -7.16
CA HIS A 226 -3.22 -15.82 -6.59
C HIS A 226 -3.39 -15.92 -5.07
N ASN A 227 -3.35 -14.79 -4.34
CA ASN A 227 -3.58 -14.77 -2.90
C ASN A 227 -5.04 -15.09 -2.56
N LEU A 228 -6.00 -14.42 -3.21
CA LEU A 228 -7.43 -14.62 -2.98
C LEU A 228 -7.92 -16.03 -3.30
N LEU A 229 -7.31 -16.67 -4.30
CA LEU A 229 -7.62 -18.05 -4.72
C LEU A 229 -6.77 -19.08 -3.97
N HIS A 230 -6.00 -18.68 -2.98
CA HIS A 230 -5.16 -19.52 -2.14
C HIS A 230 -4.26 -20.50 -2.92
N HIS A 231 -3.76 -20.06 -4.10
CA HIS A 231 -2.99 -20.94 -4.97
C HIS A 231 -1.72 -21.48 -4.29
N ARG A 232 -1.06 -20.67 -3.45
CA ARG A 232 0.12 -21.11 -2.70
C ARG A 232 -0.24 -22.25 -1.74
N ALA A 233 -1.25 -22.08 -0.90
CA ALA A 233 -1.70 -23.11 0.04
C ALA A 233 -2.17 -24.38 -0.69
N TRP A 234 -2.82 -24.20 -1.86
CA TRP A 234 -3.22 -25.33 -2.70
C TRP A 234 -2.02 -26.13 -3.21
N PHE A 235 -0.96 -25.46 -3.70
CA PHE A 235 0.27 -26.15 -4.12
C PHE A 235 0.93 -26.90 -2.98
N ASP A 236 1.02 -26.28 -1.80
CA ASP A 236 1.65 -26.88 -0.62
C ASP A 236 0.87 -28.15 -0.17
N ALA A 237 -0.45 -28.13 -0.25
CA ALA A 237 -1.32 -29.27 0.09
C ALA A 237 -1.32 -30.39 -0.97
N ASN A 238 -1.05 -30.10 -2.26
CA ASN A 238 -1.23 -31.02 -3.39
C ASN A 238 0.09 -31.45 -4.07
N GLY A 239 1.19 -31.44 -3.33
CA GLY A 239 2.48 -31.96 -3.78
C GLY A 239 3.24 -31.03 -4.74
N GLY A 240 3.06 -29.73 -4.57
CA GLY A 240 3.86 -28.68 -5.17
C GLY A 240 3.43 -28.22 -6.57
N ARG A 241 4.27 -27.41 -7.20
CA ARG A 241 4.00 -26.70 -8.47
C ARG A 241 4.16 -27.59 -9.70
N LYS A 242 3.21 -28.49 -9.96
CA LYS A 242 3.18 -29.32 -11.17
C LYS A 242 2.73 -28.48 -12.38
N ARG A 243 3.31 -28.68 -13.56
CA ARG A 243 3.06 -27.84 -14.75
C ARG A 243 1.59 -27.63 -15.11
N LYS A 244 0.77 -28.70 -15.06
CA LYS A 244 -0.65 -28.60 -15.36
C LYS A 244 -1.37 -27.72 -14.35
N ALA A 245 -1.08 -27.90 -13.07
CA ALA A 245 -1.66 -27.11 -12.00
C ALA A 245 -1.24 -25.63 -12.09
N VAL A 246 0.05 -25.36 -12.35
CA VAL A 246 0.54 -23.98 -12.56
C VAL A 246 -0.22 -23.32 -13.71
N ARG A 247 -0.39 -23.98 -14.87
CA ARG A 247 -1.14 -23.39 -15.99
C ARG A 247 -2.58 -23.02 -15.61
N LEU A 248 -3.25 -23.89 -14.88
CA LEU A 248 -4.65 -23.65 -14.48
C LEU A 248 -4.76 -22.52 -13.46
N THR A 249 -3.84 -22.46 -12.49
CA THR A 249 -3.82 -21.34 -11.51
C THR A 249 -3.47 -20.00 -12.15
N GLU A 250 -2.57 -19.98 -13.16
CA GLU A 250 -2.31 -18.79 -13.95
C GLU A 250 -3.55 -18.33 -14.74
N ARG A 251 -4.26 -19.29 -15.35
CA ARG A 251 -5.51 -18.98 -16.06
C ARG A 251 -6.59 -18.44 -15.13
N GLU A 252 -6.74 -19.03 -13.94
CA GLU A 252 -7.67 -18.49 -12.92
C GLU A 252 -7.29 -17.06 -12.53
N ALA A 253 -6.00 -16.79 -12.30
CA ALA A 253 -5.54 -15.45 -11.96
C ALA A 253 -5.84 -14.45 -13.08
N ASP A 254 -5.57 -14.81 -14.34
CA ASP A 254 -5.90 -13.98 -15.50
C ASP A 254 -7.39 -13.67 -15.62
N ARG A 255 -8.22 -14.68 -15.46
CA ARG A 255 -9.67 -14.56 -15.57
C ARG A 255 -10.28 -13.76 -14.43
N LEU A 256 -9.68 -13.78 -13.23
CA LEU A 256 -10.15 -12.98 -12.08
C LEU A 256 -9.71 -11.51 -12.16
N MET A 257 -8.61 -11.19 -12.86
CA MET A 257 -8.12 -9.80 -12.98
C MET A 257 -9.19 -8.76 -13.32
N PRO A 258 -10.01 -8.91 -14.39
CA PRO A 258 -10.98 -7.88 -14.78
C PRO A 258 -12.03 -7.63 -13.69
N TRP A 259 -12.43 -8.66 -12.94
CA TRP A 259 -13.35 -8.52 -11.81
C TRP A 259 -12.77 -7.66 -10.69
N LEU A 260 -11.49 -7.95 -10.34
CA LEU A 260 -10.78 -7.21 -9.29
C LEU A 260 -10.55 -5.75 -9.68
N LEU A 261 -10.21 -5.50 -10.93
CA LEU A 261 -10.03 -4.15 -11.48
C LEU A 261 -11.34 -3.35 -11.46
N ALA A 262 -12.44 -3.93 -11.93
CA ALA A 262 -13.75 -3.27 -11.92
C ALA A 262 -14.16 -2.82 -10.52
N ASN A 263 -14.01 -3.69 -9.52
CA ASN A 263 -14.34 -3.37 -8.13
C ASN A 263 -13.40 -2.31 -7.51
N ALA A 264 -12.18 -2.19 -8.00
CA ALA A 264 -11.21 -1.19 -7.59
C ALA A 264 -11.34 0.15 -8.33
N GLY A 265 -12.33 0.29 -9.24
CA GLY A 265 -12.57 1.50 -10.02
C GLY A 265 -11.59 1.69 -11.18
N PHE A 266 -11.04 0.60 -11.71
CA PHE A 266 -10.29 0.57 -12.96
C PHE A 266 -11.16 -0.01 -14.09
N GLU A 267 -10.83 0.34 -15.33
CA GLU A 267 -11.44 -0.30 -16.49
C GLU A 267 -11.00 -1.77 -16.57
N PRO A 268 -11.92 -2.75 -16.65
CA PRO A 268 -11.57 -4.16 -16.74
C PRO A 268 -10.65 -4.50 -17.92
N GLN A 269 -10.76 -3.75 -19.02
CA GLN A 269 -9.93 -3.89 -20.22
C GLN A 269 -8.44 -3.67 -19.97
N ALA A 270 -8.05 -3.02 -18.88
CA ALA A 270 -6.65 -2.87 -18.52
C ALA A 270 -5.94 -4.24 -18.35
N ALA A 271 -6.67 -5.29 -18.00
CA ALA A 271 -6.16 -6.66 -17.93
C ALA A 271 -5.70 -7.17 -19.30
N ALA A 272 -6.54 -7.08 -20.33
CA ALA A 272 -6.20 -7.47 -21.71
C ALA A 272 -5.08 -6.58 -22.26
N GLN A 273 -5.21 -5.25 -22.11
CA GLN A 273 -4.22 -4.27 -22.58
C GLN A 273 -2.82 -4.48 -21.98
N PHE A 274 -2.74 -4.98 -20.74
CA PHE A 274 -1.45 -5.36 -20.16
C PHE A 274 -0.79 -6.47 -20.97
N PHE A 275 -1.48 -7.56 -21.29
CA PHE A 275 -0.92 -8.67 -22.05
C PHE A 275 -0.62 -8.29 -23.50
N GLU A 276 -1.44 -7.49 -24.15
CA GLU A 276 -1.18 -6.94 -25.50
C GLU A 276 0.10 -6.11 -25.54
N LYS A 277 0.37 -5.32 -24.49
CA LYS A 277 1.59 -4.51 -24.40
C LYS A 277 2.81 -5.30 -23.99
N TRP A 278 2.68 -6.18 -23.01
CA TRP A 278 3.78 -6.94 -22.40
C TRP A 278 4.12 -8.20 -23.21
N GLY A 279 3.12 -8.92 -23.70
CA GLY A 279 3.22 -10.23 -24.30
C GLY A 279 4.15 -10.31 -25.53
N PRO A 280 4.03 -9.43 -26.54
CA PRO A 280 4.90 -9.48 -27.73
C PRO A 280 6.39 -9.32 -27.42
N ARG A 281 6.75 -8.68 -26.31
CA ARG A 281 8.14 -8.43 -25.90
C ARG A 281 8.70 -9.52 -25.00
N HIS A 282 7.86 -10.24 -24.26
CA HIS A 282 8.26 -11.17 -23.21
C HIS A 282 7.74 -12.60 -23.44
N GLY A 283 6.78 -12.78 -24.34
CA GLY A 283 6.13 -14.06 -24.66
C GLY A 283 6.87 -14.93 -25.68
N GLY A 284 8.21 -15.02 -25.67
CA GLY A 284 9.14 -15.73 -26.57
C GLY A 284 8.50 -16.71 -27.57
N TRP A 285 8.61 -16.43 -28.86
CA TRP A 285 7.91 -17.11 -29.96
C TRP A 285 8.29 -18.61 -30.14
N ILE A 286 9.45 -19.04 -29.67
CA ILE A 286 9.98 -20.40 -29.89
C ILE A 286 9.94 -21.26 -28.61
N PHE A 287 9.90 -20.65 -27.42
CA PHE A 287 9.83 -21.33 -26.14
C PHE A 287 8.68 -20.75 -25.30
N ARG A 288 7.42 -21.00 -25.73
CA ARG A 288 6.27 -20.85 -24.80
C ARG A 288 6.64 -21.64 -23.55
N ALA A 289 6.83 -20.94 -22.44
CA ALA A 289 7.07 -21.63 -21.19
C ALA A 289 5.85 -22.53 -20.97
N ARG A 290 6.07 -23.85 -20.93
CA ARG A 290 4.98 -24.86 -20.86
C ARG A 290 4.10 -24.73 -19.60
N SER A 291 4.36 -23.73 -18.78
CA SER A 291 3.67 -23.41 -17.55
C SER A 291 2.64 -22.29 -17.70
N HIS A 292 2.57 -21.57 -18.82
CA HIS A 292 1.60 -20.51 -19.07
C HIS A 292 0.98 -20.68 -20.47
N ASP A 293 -0.23 -20.18 -20.64
CA ASP A 293 -0.87 -20.05 -21.95
C ASP A 293 -0.19 -18.92 -22.74
N GLY A 294 -0.40 -18.84 -24.08
CA GLY A 294 0.11 -17.73 -24.88
C GLY A 294 -0.51 -16.42 -24.44
N TRP A 295 0.20 -15.30 -24.65
CA TRP A 295 -0.34 -13.99 -24.27
C TRP A 295 -1.64 -13.66 -25.01
N ASP A 296 -1.78 -14.13 -26.26
CA ASP A 296 -2.98 -14.04 -27.08
C ASP A 296 -4.15 -14.85 -26.49
N GLU A 297 -3.90 -16.11 -26.09
CA GLU A 297 -4.89 -16.95 -25.39
C GLU A 297 -5.33 -16.33 -24.04
N ARG A 298 -4.39 -15.69 -23.33
CA ARG A 298 -4.69 -14.99 -22.06
C ARG A 298 -5.60 -13.78 -22.28
N VAL A 299 -5.40 -13.03 -23.37
CA VAL A 299 -6.30 -11.94 -23.78
C VAL A 299 -7.70 -12.48 -24.04
N ASP A 300 -7.83 -13.59 -24.80
CA ASP A 300 -9.14 -14.19 -25.10
C ASP A 300 -9.90 -14.57 -23.81
N PHE A 301 -9.24 -15.21 -22.83
CA PHE A 301 -9.86 -15.57 -21.54
C PHE A 301 -10.34 -14.35 -20.75
N ILE A 302 -9.54 -13.27 -20.76
CA ILE A 302 -9.88 -12.03 -20.07
C ILE A 302 -11.10 -11.35 -20.75
N GLU A 303 -11.13 -11.30 -22.08
CA GLU A 303 -12.24 -10.72 -22.82
C GLU A 303 -13.54 -11.51 -22.63
N GLU A 304 -13.47 -12.84 -22.56
CA GLU A 304 -14.61 -13.69 -22.22
C GLU A 304 -15.17 -13.37 -20.83
N GLU A 305 -14.31 -13.16 -19.81
CA GLU A 305 -14.76 -12.78 -18.47
C GLU A 305 -15.36 -11.36 -18.43
N ILE A 306 -14.79 -10.42 -19.18
CA ILE A 306 -15.35 -9.07 -19.30
C ILE A 306 -16.74 -9.13 -19.95
N ALA A 307 -16.92 -9.94 -21.01
CA ALA A 307 -18.21 -10.14 -21.64
C ALA A 307 -19.23 -10.77 -20.68
N ARG A 308 -18.80 -11.73 -19.84
CA ARG A 308 -19.61 -12.32 -18.78
C ARG A 308 -20.05 -11.28 -17.74
N MET A 309 -19.12 -10.47 -17.23
CA MET A 309 -19.42 -9.39 -16.28
C MET A 309 -20.46 -8.42 -16.85
N ASN A 310 -20.30 -8.02 -18.12
CA ASN A 310 -21.22 -7.12 -18.81
C ASN A 310 -22.61 -7.75 -18.95
N ALA A 311 -22.70 -9.04 -19.30
CA ALA A 311 -23.97 -9.76 -19.43
C ALA A 311 -24.69 -9.90 -18.08
N LEU A 312 -23.95 -10.06 -16.98
CA LEU A 312 -24.47 -10.13 -15.61
C LEU A 312 -24.84 -8.74 -15.05
N GLY A 313 -24.26 -7.67 -15.58
CA GLY A 313 -24.34 -6.33 -14.98
C GLY A 313 -23.77 -6.27 -13.57
N SER A 314 -22.79 -7.13 -13.26
CA SER A 314 -22.24 -7.31 -11.92
C SER A 314 -20.76 -7.68 -11.97
N ALA A 315 -19.97 -7.13 -11.05
CA ALA A 315 -18.58 -7.51 -10.80
C ALA A 315 -18.44 -8.37 -9.52
N ASP A 316 -19.51 -9.01 -9.06
CA ASP A 316 -19.49 -9.92 -7.89
C ASP A 316 -18.84 -11.26 -8.27
N TRP A 317 -17.52 -11.31 -8.15
CA TRP A 317 -16.75 -12.52 -8.43
C TRP A 317 -17.01 -13.64 -7.41
N SER A 318 -17.40 -13.32 -6.19
CA SER A 318 -17.66 -14.34 -5.15
C SER A 318 -18.86 -15.23 -5.47
N GLN A 319 -19.78 -14.75 -6.31
CA GLN A 319 -20.96 -15.50 -6.75
C GLN A 319 -20.86 -16.01 -8.19
N HIS A 320 -20.11 -15.32 -9.04
CA HIS A 320 -20.18 -15.54 -10.48
C HIS A 320 -18.90 -16.03 -11.13
N PHE A 321 -17.75 -15.93 -10.43
CA PHE A 321 -16.49 -16.45 -10.95
C PHE A 321 -16.50 -17.99 -10.95
N GLN A 322 -16.05 -18.57 -12.06
CA GLN A 322 -15.98 -20.01 -12.21
C GLN A 322 -14.54 -20.48 -12.07
N HIS A 323 -14.30 -21.28 -11.03
CA HIS A 323 -12.98 -21.84 -10.76
C HIS A 323 -12.56 -22.88 -11.81
N GLU A 324 -11.25 -23.00 -12.04
CA GLU A 324 -10.67 -24.10 -12.79
C GLU A 324 -10.67 -25.39 -11.95
N GLU A 325 -10.82 -26.54 -12.59
CA GLU A 325 -10.67 -27.84 -11.93
C GLU A 325 -9.20 -28.18 -11.74
N LEU A 326 -8.64 -27.83 -10.60
CA LEU A 326 -7.24 -28.14 -10.28
C LEU A 326 -7.05 -29.64 -10.00
N PRO A 327 -5.96 -30.25 -10.51
CA PRO A 327 -5.70 -31.68 -10.40
C PRO A 327 -5.10 -32.05 -9.03
N GLY A 328 -5.92 -32.11 -7.98
CA GLY A 328 -5.51 -32.45 -6.62
C GLY A 328 -6.66 -33.00 -5.81
N ASP A 329 -6.33 -33.77 -4.76
CA ASP A 329 -7.29 -34.45 -3.92
C ASP A 329 -7.61 -33.69 -2.63
N VAL A 330 -6.83 -32.62 -2.32
CA VAL A 330 -6.97 -31.83 -1.11
C VAL A 330 -7.60 -30.48 -1.44
N SER A 331 -8.80 -30.23 -0.90
CA SER A 331 -9.43 -28.93 -0.95
C SER A 331 -8.77 -27.97 0.05
N VAL A 332 -8.70 -26.70 -0.31
CA VAL A 332 -8.19 -25.63 0.56
C VAL A 332 -9.37 -24.73 0.94
N PRO A 333 -9.55 -24.42 2.23
CA PRO A 333 -10.60 -23.49 2.65
C PRO A 333 -10.45 -22.13 1.98
N GLY A 334 -11.58 -21.54 1.57
CA GLY A 334 -11.59 -20.22 0.94
C GLY A 334 -11.43 -20.21 -0.59
N ARG A 335 -11.13 -21.37 -1.19
CA ARG A 335 -11.02 -21.53 -2.64
C ARG A 335 -12.31 -22.11 -3.24
#